data_7049b2bd8692db143bdf8429b5a041be
#
_entry.id   7049b2bd8692db143bdf8429b5a041be
#
_cell.length_a   1.000
_cell.length_b   1.000
_cell.length_c   1.000
_cell.angle_alpha   90.00
_cell.angle_beta   90.00
_cell.angle_gamma   90.00
#
_symmetry.space_group_name_H-M   'P 1'
#
loop_
_entity.id
_entity.type
_entity.pdbx_description
1 polymer ?
#
loop_
_entity_poly.entity_id
_entity_poly.type
_entity_poly.pdbx_seq_one_letter_code
_entity_poly.pdbx_strand_id
1 'polypeptide(L)'
;MRESSVNKYFLQWNCLHFLFYGVVLHHKINYKWNLIPGGRKMNEVLAKIKGGVVVSCQALQDEPLHSPFIMGRMALAAQIGGAVGIRANSVVDIDEIKQTVQLPVIGIIKRDYPDSAVYITATKKEVSELLATDAEIIALDGTKQVRPQQENVTDLVKQIHEAGRLAMADCSTLEEAIVAEKNGFDIVSTTLAGYTPYSHKTESPDFALLKKIVANVTVPVIMEGHTNEPAQVTEAFRLGAFAVVVGSIITRPQLITQRYVAAAQKGTQA
;
A
#
# COMPACT_ATOMS: atom_id res chain seq x y z
N MET A 1 -16.09 -28.03 -29.71
CA MET A 1 -16.60 -27.14 -28.67
C MET A 1 -16.24 -27.77 -27.33
N ARG A 2 -15.17 -27.28 -26.69
CA ARG A 2 -14.78 -27.69 -25.33
C ARG A 2 -15.00 -26.48 -24.44
N GLU A 3 -16.08 -26.48 -23.67
CA GLU A 3 -16.28 -25.54 -22.58
C GLU A 3 -15.29 -25.85 -21.46
N SER A 4 -14.59 -24.81 -21.01
CA SER A 4 -13.49 -24.92 -20.07
C SER A 4 -13.94 -25.33 -18.69
N SER A 5 -13.33 -26.39 -18.15
CA SER A 5 -13.52 -26.97 -16.83
C SER A 5 -13.13 -26.07 -15.63
N VAL A 6 -12.72 -24.84 -15.87
CA VAL A 6 -12.22 -23.91 -14.85
C VAL A 6 -13.37 -23.29 -14.03
N ASN A 7 -14.59 -23.21 -14.58
CA ASN A 7 -15.72 -22.57 -13.90
C ASN A 7 -16.43 -23.45 -12.85
N LYS A 8 -16.19 -24.75 -12.83
CA LYS A 8 -16.89 -25.66 -11.92
C LYS A 8 -16.30 -25.70 -10.50
N TYR A 9 -15.00 -25.44 -10.35
CA TYR A 9 -14.34 -25.42 -9.04
C TYR A 9 -14.50 -24.10 -8.28
N PHE A 10 -14.74 -23.01 -9.00
CA PHE A 10 -14.91 -21.68 -8.39
C PHE A 10 -16.27 -21.51 -7.70
N LEU A 11 -17.31 -22.15 -8.22
CA LEU A 11 -18.67 -22.08 -7.65
C LEU A 11 -18.86 -23.00 -6.42
N GLN A 12 -18.08 -24.07 -6.30
CA GLN A 12 -18.18 -25.00 -5.17
C GLN A 12 -17.49 -24.49 -3.89
N TRP A 13 -16.48 -23.62 -4.02
CA TRP A 13 -15.81 -23.02 -2.86
C TRP A 13 -16.62 -21.90 -2.20
N ASN A 14 -17.41 -21.17 -2.97
CA ASN A 14 -18.22 -20.07 -2.43
C ASN A 14 -19.47 -20.53 -1.66
N CYS A 15 -20.01 -21.72 -1.92
CA CYS A 15 -21.21 -22.20 -1.20
C CYS A 15 -20.91 -22.86 0.17
N LEU A 16 -19.72 -23.40 0.40
CA LEU A 16 -19.40 -24.06 1.69
C LEU A 16 -18.85 -23.10 2.77
N HIS A 17 -18.39 -21.91 2.41
CA HIS A 17 -17.86 -20.95 3.40
C HIS A 17 -18.93 -20.01 3.98
N PHE A 18 -20.11 -19.92 3.39
CA PHE A 18 -21.17 -19.05 3.88
C PHE A 18 -22.03 -19.65 5.02
N LEU A 19 -21.88 -20.93 5.33
CA LEU A 19 -22.72 -21.61 6.33
C LEU A 19 -22.09 -21.79 7.73
N PHE A 20 -20.83 -21.39 7.94
CA PHE A 20 -20.16 -21.59 9.25
C PHE A 20 -19.78 -20.32 10.02
N TYR A 21 -20.10 -19.11 9.53
CA TYR A 21 -19.83 -17.85 10.26
C TYR A 21 -21.05 -16.97 10.48
N GLY A 22 -22.14 -17.59 10.81
CA GLY A 22 -23.36 -16.90 11.23
C GLY A 22 -23.42 -16.69 12.74
N VAL A 23 -22.50 -16.05 13.37
CA VAL A 23 -22.60 -15.23 14.59
C VAL A 23 -21.27 -14.49 14.79
N VAL A 24 -21.06 -13.39 14.12
CA VAL A 24 -20.10 -12.39 14.55
C VAL A 24 -20.89 -11.22 15.07
N LEU A 25 -20.81 -11.03 16.38
CA LEU A 25 -21.27 -9.85 17.08
C LEU A 25 -20.81 -8.60 16.30
N HIS A 26 -21.77 -7.92 15.68
CA HIS A 26 -21.60 -6.57 15.19
C HIS A 26 -21.31 -5.65 16.38
N HIS A 27 -20.08 -5.60 16.85
CA HIS A 27 -19.60 -4.42 17.50
C HIS A 27 -19.60 -3.34 16.41
N LYS A 28 -20.60 -2.47 16.46
CA LYS A 28 -20.62 -1.22 15.70
C LYS A 28 -19.40 -0.40 16.15
N ILE A 29 -18.26 -0.64 15.52
CA ILE A 29 -17.21 0.36 15.49
C ILE A 29 -17.80 1.45 14.59
N ASN A 30 -18.34 2.48 15.23
CA ASN A 30 -18.80 3.69 14.56
C ASN A 30 -17.55 4.33 13.91
N TYR A 31 -17.23 3.92 12.68
CA TYR A 31 -16.26 4.64 11.88
C TYR A 31 -16.80 6.05 11.65
N LYS A 32 -16.16 7.04 12.26
CA LYS A 32 -16.38 8.48 12.05
C LYS A 32 -16.19 8.95 10.60
N TRP A 33 -15.98 8.04 9.67
CA TRP A 33 -15.50 8.28 8.30
C TRP A 33 -16.59 8.54 7.26
N ASN A 34 -17.84 8.77 7.65
CA ASN A 34 -18.84 9.24 6.68
C ASN A 34 -18.66 10.71 6.30
N LEU A 35 -17.83 11.44 7.04
CA LEU A 35 -17.40 12.80 6.76
C LEU A 35 -15.92 12.91 7.12
N ILE A 36 -15.09 13.28 6.19
CA ILE A 36 -13.73 13.77 6.48
C ILE A 36 -13.89 15.07 7.30
N PRO A 37 -13.02 15.34 8.32
CA PRO A 37 -13.08 16.59 9.05
C PRO A 37 -13.10 17.79 8.10
N GLY A 38 -14.11 18.67 8.23
CA GLY A 38 -14.35 19.76 7.27
C GLY A 38 -15.56 19.58 6.36
N GLY A 39 -16.37 18.50 6.54
CA GLY A 39 -17.62 18.31 5.78
C GLY A 39 -17.44 17.90 4.33
N ARG A 40 -16.23 17.52 3.89
CA ARG A 40 -15.99 17.01 2.54
C ARG A 40 -16.58 15.62 2.38
N LYS A 41 -17.32 15.43 1.29
CA LYS A 41 -17.78 14.12 0.83
C LYS A 41 -16.55 13.21 0.66
N MET A 42 -16.60 11.97 1.14
CA MET A 42 -15.51 11.01 0.95
C MET A 42 -15.17 10.92 -0.53
N ASN A 43 -13.89 11.09 -0.87
CA ASN A 43 -13.41 10.97 -2.24
C ASN A 43 -13.72 9.55 -2.76
N GLU A 44 -14.15 9.43 -4.00
CA GLU A 44 -14.54 8.14 -4.60
C GLU A 44 -13.39 7.13 -4.63
N VAL A 45 -12.15 7.60 -4.76
CA VAL A 45 -10.95 6.76 -4.72
C VAL A 45 -10.78 6.14 -3.33
N LEU A 46 -10.90 6.96 -2.27
CA LEU A 46 -10.85 6.47 -0.89
C LEU A 46 -11.98 5.48 -0.59
N ALA A 47 -13.18 5.74 -1.11
CA ALA A 47 -14.30 4.83 -0.93
C ALA A 47 -14.04 3.45 -1.55
N LYS A 48 -13.34 3.38 -2.70
CA LYS A 48 -12.98 2.11 -3.36
C LYS A 48 -11.97 1.28 -2.58
N ILE A 49 -10.99 1.91 -1.91
CA ILE A 49 -9.93 1.18 -1.20
C ILE A 49 -10.25 0.90 0.27
N LYS A 50 -11.30 1.52 0.82
CA LYS A 50 -11.68 1.37 2.23
C LYS A 50 -11.99 -0.08 2.59
N GLY A 51 -11.38 -0.57 3.67
CA GLY A 51 -11.63 -1.91 4.21
C GLY A 51 -11.06 -3.04 3.36
N GLY A 52 -10.21 -2.75 2.37
CA GLY A 52 -9.67 -3.74 1.46
C GLY A 52 -8.13 -3.81 1.47
N VAL A 53 -7.63 -4.77 0.70
CA VAL A 53 -6.21 -4.99 0.49
C VAL A 53 -5.78 -4.33 -0.81
N VAL A 54 -4.74 -3.50 -0.74
CA VAL A 54 -4.00 -2.97 -1.87
C VAL A 54 -2.77 -3.86 -2.08
N VAL A 55 -2.54 -4.33 -3.30
CA VAL A 55 -1.36 -5.17 -3.58
C VAL A 55 -0.24 -4.31 -4.16
N SER A 56 0.95 -4.41 -3.55
CA SER A 56 2.14 -3.70 -4.02
C SER A 56 2.81 -4.52 -5.14
N CYS A 57 2.58 -4.12 -6.38
CA CYS A 57 3.18 -4.69 -7.58
C CYS A 57 4.42 -3.89 -7.98
N GLN A 58 5.58 -4.27 -7.47
CA GLN A 58 6.85 -3.58 -7.68
C GLN A 58 7.97 -4.60 -7.87
N ALA A 59 8.83 -4.36 -8.86
CA ALA A 59 10.09 -5.05 -9.06
C ALA A 59 11.18 -4.03 -9.42
N LEU A 60 12.31 -4.06 -8.71
CA LEU A 60 13.46 -3.20 -9.00
C LEU A 60 14.24 -3.75 -10.21
N GLN A 61 15.13 -2.95 -10.78
CA GLN A 61 15.87 -3.29 -12.01
C GLN A 61 16.69 -4.58 -11.91
N ASP A 62 17.15 -4.91 -10.71
CA ASP A 62 17.92 -6.13 -10.41
C ASP A 62 17.04 -7.33 -10.02
N GLU A 63 15.73 -7.16 -9.94
CA GLU A 63 14.81 -8.25 -9.59
C GLU A 63 14.34 -9.03 -10.82
N PRO A 64 14.16 -10.38 -10.70
CA PRO A 64 13.88 -11.26 -11.85
C PRO A 64 12.55 -10.96 -12.55
N LEU A 65 11.61 -10.32 -11.89
CA LEU A 65 10.30 -9.97 -12.44
C LEU A 65 10.21 -8.51 -12.89
N HIS A 66 11.33 -7.81 -13.04
CA HIS A 66 11.37 -6.44 -13.52
C HIS A 66 10.89 -6.34 -14.97
N SER A 67 9.63 -5.99 -15.15
CA SER A 67 9.01 -5.78 -16.46
C SER A 67 7.63 -5.15 -16.26
N PRO A 68 7.28 -4.09 -17.01
CA PRO A 68 5.93 -3.50 -16.95
C PRO A 68 4.85 -4.54 -17.25
N PHE A 69 5.05 -5.36 -18.29
CA PHE A 69 4.13 -6.45 -18.63
C PHE A 69 3.91 -7.43 -17.47
N ILE A 70 4.98 -7.81 -16.73
CA ILE A 70 4.85 -8.69 -15.57
C ILE A 70 4.10 -7.98 -14.45
N MET A 71 4.37 -6.71 -14.20
CA MET A 71 3.64 -5.92 -13.18
C MET A 71 2.16 -5.78 -13.54
N GLY A 72 1.81 -5.60 -14.81
CA GLY A 72 0.43 -5.65 -15.28
C GLY A 72 -0.24 -7.01 -15.01
N ARG A 73 0.45 -8.13 -15.28
CA ARG A 73 -0.09 -9.49 -14.98
C ARG A 73 -0.24 -9.73 -13.48
N MET A 74 0.69 -9.24 -12.66
CA MET A 74 0.58 -9.29 -11.20
C MET A 74 -0.63 -8.49 -10.70
N ALA A 75 -0.84 -7.29 -11.23
CA ALA A 75 -2.00 -6.47 -10.91
C ALA A 75 -3.33 -7.15 -11.30
N LEU A 76 -3.39 -7.79 -12.46
CA LEU A 76 -4.55 -8.58 -12.88
C LEU A 76 -4.81 -9.75 -11.94
N ALA A 77 -3.78 -10.49 -11.56
CA ALA A 77 -3.91 -11.58 -10.60
C ALA A 77 -4.41 -11.07 -9.23
N ALA A 78 -3.90 -9.92 -8.78
CA ALA A 78 -4.36 -9.26 -7.55
C ALA A 78 -5.84 -8.85 -7.64
N GLN A 79 -6.26 -8.25 -8.77
CA GLN A 79 -7.66 -7.90 -9.00
C GLN A 79 -8.58 -9.13 -8.99
N ILE A 80 -8.19 -10.22 -9.64
CA ILE A 80 -8.93 -11.51 -9.62
C ILE A 80 -9.02 -12.05 -8.18
N GLY A 81 -7.95 -11.87 -7.38
CA GLY A 81 -7.91 -12.23 -5.97
C GLY A 81 -8.73 -11.32 -5.04
N GLY A 82 -9.35 -10.26 -5.57
CA GLY A 82 -10.20 -9.36 -4.79
C GLY A 82 -9.46 -8.16 -4.19
N ALA A 83 -8.26 -7.83 -4.67
CA ALA A 83 -7.58 -6.58 -4.29
C ALA A 83 -8.44 -5.36 -4.71
N VAL A 84 -8.41 -4.31 -3.89
CA VAL A 84 -9.18 -3.08 -4.11
C VAL A 84 -8.35 -1.93 -4.67
N GLY A 85 -7.05 -2.12 -4.79
CA GLY A 85 -6.11 -1.15 -5.36
C GLY A 85 -4.74 -1.78 -5.59
N ILE A 86 -3.91 -1.07 -6.31
CA ILE A 86 -2.53 -1.47 -6.61
C ILE A 86 -1.59 -0.34 -6.15
N ARG A 87 -0.44 -0.70 -5.56
CA ARG A 87 0.67 0.22 -5.38
C ARG A 87 1.77 -0.14 -6.37
N ALA A 88 2.24 0.82 -7.15
CA ALA A 88 3.17 0.60 -8.25
C ALA A 88 4.31 1.62 -8.26
N ASN A 89 5.48 1.19 -8.75
CA ASN A 89 6.68 2.01 -8.88
C ASN A 89 6.99 2.22 -10.37
N SER A 90 7.31 3.43 -10.75
CA SER A 90 7.66 3.89 -12.10
C SER A 90 6.45 4.20 -13.01
N VAL A 91 6.69 5.14 -13.92
CA VAL A 91 5.69 5.56 -14.92
C VAL A 91 5.26 4.39 -15.79
N VAL A 92 6.23 3.64 -16.32
CA VAL A 92 5.96 2.55 -17.27
C VAL A 92 5.18 1.39 -16.65
N ASP A 93 5.43 1.07 -15.37
CA ASP A 93 4.67 0.04 -14.65
C ASP A 93 3.24 0.53 -14.35
N ILE A 94 3.09 1.79 -13.95
CA ILE A 94 1.78 2.39 -13.68
C ILE A 94 0.92 2.40 -14.94
N ASP A 95 1.48 2.83 -16.09
CA ASP A 95 0.77 2.88 -17.35
C ASP A 95 0.30 1.48 -17.81
N GLU A 96 1.17 0.48 -17.73
CA GLU A 96 0.80 -0.91 -18.05
C GLU A 96 -0.28 -1.45 -17.10
N ILE A 97 -0.17 -1.15 -15.80
CA ILE A 97 -1.17 -1.56 -14.81
C ILE A 97 -2.50 -0.88 -15.09
N LYS A 98 -2.52 0.41 -15.39
CA LYS A 98 -3.76 1.16 -15.71
C LYS A 98 -4.43 0.67 -17.00
N GLN A 99 -3.67 0.17 -17.98
CA GLN A 99 -4.21 -0.48 -19.17
C GLN A 99 -4.77 -1.88 -18.88
N THR A 100 -4.26 -2.55 -17.84
CA THR A 100 -4.59 -3.94 -17.53
C THR A 100 -5.75 -4.07 -16.53
N VAL A 101 -5.87 -3.18 -15.54
CA VAL A 101 -6.88 -3.24 -14.47
C VAL A 101 -7.59 -1.91 -14.25
N GLN A 102 -8.82 -1.98 -13.68
CA GLN A 102 -9.62 -0.79 -13.37
C GLN A 102 -9.57 -0.41 -11.88
N LEU A 103 -8.50 -0.82 -11.18
CA LEU A 103 -8.32 -0.51 -9.76
C LEU A 103 -7.64 0.85 -9.58
N PRO A 104 -7.91 1.57 -8.47
CA PRO A 104 -7.11 2.71 -8.06
C PRO A 104 -5.64 2.33 -7.91
N VAL A 105 -4.74 3.25 -8.33
CA VAL A 105 -3.30 3.05 -8.22
C VAL A 105 -2.70 4.09 -7.27
N ILE A 106 -1.88 3.61 -6.33
CA ILE A 106 -0.96 4.40 -5.53
C ILE A 106 0.38 4.40 -6.26
N GLY A 107 0.71 5.51 -6.91
CA GLY A 107 1.95 5.66 -7.68
C GLY A 107 3.10 6.18 -6.82
N ILE A 108 4.28 5.61 -7.05
CA ILE A 108 5.56 6.10 -6.52
C ILE A 108 6.63 6.05 -7.60
N ILE A 109 7.71 6.81 -7.40
CA ILE A 109 8.96 6.61 -8.12
C ILE A 109 10.07 6.50 -7.09
N LYS A 110 10.80 5.38 -7.14
CA LYS A 110 12.02 5.17 -6.36
C LYS A 110 13.21 5.66 -7.17
N ARG A 111 13.95 6.62 -6.60
CA ARG A 111 15.16 7.16 -7.19
C ARG A 111 16.12 7.54 -6.09
N ASP A 112 17.36 7.04 -6.20
CA ASP A 112 18.42 7.36 -5.26
C ASP A 112 19.04 8.72 -5.57
N TYR A 113 19.41 9.44 -4.52
CA TYR A 113 20.07 10.74 -4.56
C TYR A 113 21.34 10.71 -3.70
N PRO A 114 22.48 11.23 -4.20
CA PRO A 114 23.74 11.13 -3.46
C PRO A 114 23.78 12.00 -2.19
N ASP A 115 22.88 12.99 -2.11
CA ASP A 115 22.79 13.97 -1.03
C ASP A 115 21.62 13.74 -0.07
N SER A 116 20.86 12.65 -0.26
CA SER A 116 19.66 12.39 0.55
C SER A 116 19.40 10.90 0.73
N ALA A 117 18.87 10.54 1.91
CA ALA A 117 18.32 9.21 2.18
C ALA A 117 16.86 9.06 1.73
N VAL A 118 16.20 10.13 1.31
CA VAL A 118 14.84 10.10 0.77
C VAL A 118 14.89 9.60 -0.67
N TYR A 119 14.23 8.48 -0.94
CA TYR A 119 14.25 7.82 -2.25
C TYR A 119 12.84 7.55 -2.84
N ILE A 120 11.77 7.71 -2.05
CA ILE A 120 10.40 7.53 -2.53
C ILE A 120 9.82 8.88 -2.92
N THR A 121 9.63 9.11 -4.21
CA THR A 121 9.03 10.33 -4.78
C THR A 121 9.62 11.56 -4.11
N ALA A 122 10.94 11.69 -4.24
CA ALA A 122 11.74 12.58 -3.39
C ALA A 122 11.61 14.05 -3.77
N THR A 123 11.34 14.36 -5.05
CA THR A 123 11.41 15.74 -5.58
C THR A 123 10.20 16.07 -6.47
N LYS A 124 10.09 17.35 -6.87
CA LYS A 124 9.14 17.83 -7.88
C LYS A 124 9.23 17.06 -9.20
N LYS A 125 10.42 16.54 -9.53
CA LYS A 125 10.63 15.77 -10.74
C LYS A 125 9.79 14.49 -10.72
N GLU A 126 9.90 13.68 -9.65
CA GLU A 126 9.11 12.45 -9.53
C GLU A 126 7.61 12.74 -9.44
N VAL A 127 7.22 13.80 -8.74
CA VAL A 127 5.82 14.22 -8.69
C VAL A 127 5.31 14.55 -10.09
N SER A 128 6.06 15.34 -10.88
CA SER A 128 5.67 15.68 -12.25
C SER A 128 5.57 14.47 -13.17
N GLU A 129 6.52 13.51 -13.05
CA GLU A 129 6.50 12.26 -13.79
C GLU A 129 5.26 11.41 -13.42
N LEU A 130 4.90 11.32 -12.13
CA LEU A 130 3.72 10.59 -11.67
C LEU A 130 2.41 11.27 -12.08
N LEU A 131 2.36 12.59 -12.08
CA LEU A 131 1.17 13.35 -12.53
C LEU A 131 0.90 13.22 -14.02
N ALA A 132 1.87 12.77 -14.82
CA ALA A 132 1.68 12.42 -16.22
C ALA A 132 1.00 11.06 -16.41
N THR A 133 0.89 10.25 -15.36
CA THR A 133 0.18 8.96 -15.35
C THR A 133 -1.26 9.10 -14.84
N ASP A 134 -2.02 8.01 -14.92
CA ASP A 134 -3.39 7.94 -14.37
C ASP A 134 -3.44 7.43 -12.93
N ALA A 135 -2.34 7.49 -12.16
CA ALA A 135 -2.34 7.18 -10.75
C ALA A 135 -3.23 8.16 -9.97
N GLU A 136 -4.17 7.65 -9.20
CA GLU A 136 -5.12 8.47 -8.43
C GLU A 136 -4.53 8.99 -7.12
N ILE A 137 -3.57 8.27 -6.55
CA ILE A 137 -2.89 8.60 -5.29
C ILE A 137 -1.39 8.66 -5.58
N ILE A 138 -0.73 9.74 -5.17
CA ILE A 138 0.71 9.89 -5.26
C ILE A 138 1.29 9.77 -3.85
N ALA A 139 2.12 8.75 -3.64
CA ALA A 139 2.77 8.56 -2.34
C ALA A 139 4.19 9.13 -2.35
N LEU A 140 4.54 9.80 -1.25
CA LEU A 140 5.83 10.44 -1.03
C LEU A 140 6.41 9.99 0.31
N ASP A 141 7.73 10.00 0.43
CA ASP A 141 8.39 9.91 1.72
C ASP A 141 7.87 11.04 2.64
N GLY A 142 7.23 10.67 3.74
CA GLY A 142 6.69 11.59 4.74
C GLY A 142 7.58 11.73 5.97
N THR A 143 8.81 11.22 5.91
CA THR A 143 9.74 11.23 7.04
C THR A 143 10.36 12.62 7.27
N LYS A 144 10.99 12.78 8.43
CA LYS A 144 11.75 13.99 8.77
C LYS A 144 13.13 14.08 8.09
N GLN A 145 13.49 13.13 7.25
CA GLN A 145 14.75 13.14 6.52
C GLN A 145 14.80 14.32 5.53
N VAL A 146 15.98 14.86 5.34
CA VAL A 146 16.18 15.98 4.42
C VAL A 146 16.05 15.50 2.98
N ARG A 147 15.16 16.12 2.21
CA ARG A 147 14.96 15.84 0.79
C ARG A 147 16.11 16.33 -0.06
N PRO A 148 16.33 15.73 -1.24
CA PRO A 148 17.29 16.27 -2.21
C PRO A 148 17.03 17.76 -2.45
N GLN A 149 18.09 18.54 -2.60
CA GLN A 149 18.02 19.99 -2.83
C GLN A 149 17.19 20.76 -1.79
N GLN A 150 16.94 20.16 -0.62
CA GLN A 150 16.12 20.72 0.46
C GLN A 150 14.69 21.09 0.02
N GLU A 151 14.12 20.34 -0.94
CA GLU A 151 12.75 20.58 -1.40
C GLU A 151 11.72 20.45 -0.28
N ASN A 152 10.77 21.37 -0.29
CA ASN A 152 9.71 21.40 0.73
C ASN A 152 8.56 20.44 0.37
N VAL A 153 8.23 19.54 1.28
CA VAL A 153 7.18 18.55 1.07
C VAL A 153 5.80 19.18 0.86
N THR A 154 5.53 20.35 1.49
CA THR A 154 4.24 21.04 1.33
C THR A 154 4.04 21.56 -0.09
N ASP A 155 5.11 21.93 -0.79
CA ASP A 155 5.03 22.35 -2.20
C ASP A 155 4.71 21.15 -3.10
N LEU A 156 5.24 19.96 -2.77
CA LEU A 156 4.94 18.72 -3.49
C LEU A 156 3.46 18.32 -3.30
N VAL A 157 2.97 18.36 -2.07
CA VAL A 157 1.55 18.08 -1.76
C VAL A 157 0.64 19.06 -2.51
N LYS A 158 0.98 20.34 -2.52
CA LYS A 158 0.23 21.36 -3.27
C LYS A 158 0.18 21.04 -4.76
N GLN A 159 1.31 20.68 -5.36
CA GLN A 159 1.39 20.32 -6.80
C GLN A 159 0.47 19.11 -7.11
N ILE A 160 0.44 18.11 -6.22
CA ILE A 160 -0.42 16.93 -6.35
C ILE A 160 -1.91 17.34 -6.32
N HIS A 161 -2.28 18.19 -5.36
CA HIS A 161 -3.65 18.67 -5.21
C HIS A 161 -4.10 19.56 -6.37
N GLU A 162 -3.23 20.43 -6.89
CA GLU A 162 -3.53 21.27 -8.07
C GLU A 162 -3.83 20.43 -9.31
N ALA A 163 -3.26 19.21 -9.40
CA ALA A 163 -3.56 18.23 -10.44
C ALA A 163 -4.79 17.34 -10.13
N GLY A 164 -5.49 17.57 -9.01
CA GLY A 164 -6.69 16.83 -8.63
C GLY A 164 -6.41 15.41 -8.10
N ARG A 165 -5.17 15.11 -7.70
CA ARG A 165 -4.77 13.80 -7.14
C ARG A 165 -4.72 13.85 -5.62
N LEU A 166 -4.72 12.66 -4.97
CA LEU A 166 -4.54 12.53 -3.53
C LEU A 166 -3.07 12.35 -3.18
N ALA A 167 -2.63 12.97 -2.08
CA ALA A 167 -1.29 12.84 -1.54
C ALA A 167 -1.28 11.86 -0.36
N MET A 168 -0.38 10.86 -0.39
CA MET A 168 -0.17 9.89 0.67
C MET A 168 1.24 10.03 1.25
N ALA A 169 1.36 10.06 2.59
CA ALA A 169 2.65 10.12 3.28
C ALA A 169 3.11 8.74 3.74
N ASP A 170 4.29 8.32 3.30
CA ASP A 170 4.99 7.15 3.83
C ASP A 170 5.77 7.55 5.08
N CYS A 171 5.30 7.15 6.25
CA CYS A 171 5.84 7.54 7.55
C CYS A 171 6.54 6.38 8.26
N SER A 172 7.45 6.71 9.17
CA SER A 172 8.16 5.75 10.02
C SER A 172 7.88 5.94 11.51
N THR A 173 7.31 7.09 11.91
CA THR A 173 6.98 7.42 13.30
C THR A 173 5.62 8.11 13.43
N LEU A 174 5.10 8.18 14.66
CA LEU A 174 3.87 8.91 14.97
C LEU A 174 4.00 10.41 14.68
N GLU A 175 5.14 10.99 15.04
CA GLU A 175 5.40 12.43 14.87
C GLU A 175 5.37 12.81 13.40
N GLU A 176 5.91 11.96 12.52
CA GLU A 176 5.89 12.16 11.07
C GLU A 176 4.45 12.10 10.53
N ALA A 177 3.64 11.15 10.99
CA ALA A 177 2.23 11.05 10.58
C ALA A 177 1.42 12.30 10.99
N ILE A 178 1.64 12.82 12.19
CA ILE A 178 1.01 14.06 12.66
C ILE A 178 1.46 15.28 11.85
N VAL A 179 2.75 15.34 11.51
CA VAL A 179 3.28 16.43 10.68
C VAL A 179 2.77 16.32 9.24
N ALA A 180 2.67 15.10 8.69
CA ALA A 180 2.12 14.86 7.37
C ALA A 180 0.66 15.35 7.27
N GLU A 181 -0.20 15.04 8.24
CA GLU A 181 -1.56 15.57 8.28
C GLU A 181 -1.58 17.11 8.28
N LYS A 182 -0.72 17.76 9.07
CA LYS A 182 -0.60 19.23 9.11
C LYS A 182 -0.11 19.81 7.79
N ASN A 183 0.74 19.08 7.06
CA ASN A 183 1.25 19.46 5.75
C ASN A 183 0.23 19.22 4.62
N GLY A 184 -0.98 18.75 4.94
CA GLY A 184 -2.08 18.60 4.01
C GLY A 184 -2.17 17.26 3.28
N PHE A 185 -1.42 16.25 3.70
CA PHE A 185 -1.60 14.91 3.15
C PHE A 185 -3.02 14.37 3.41
N ASP A 186 -3.58 13.69 2.41
CA ASP A 186 -4.92 13.08 2.50
C ASP A 186 -4.90 11.72 3.18
N ILE A 187 -3.75 11.06 3.18
CA ILE A 187 -3.54 9.70 3.69
C ILE A 187 -2.18 9.65 4.38
N VAL A 188 -2.08 8.92 5.48
CA VAL A 188 -0.79 8.54 6.07
C VAL A 188 -0.65 7.03 6.13
N SER A 189 0.59 6.53 6.08
CA SER A 189 0.87 5.10 6.15
C SER A 189 2.07 4.78 7.03
N THR A 190 2.20 3.50 7.41
CA THR A 190 3.34 2.97 8.17
C THR A 190 4.46 2.43 7.28
N THR A 191 4.48 2.76 6.00
CA THR A 191 5.37 2.17 4.97
C THR A 191 6.85 2.15 5.36
N LEU A 192 7.33 3.22 5.97
CA LEU A 192 8.74 3.37 6.32
C LEU A 192 9.08 2.98 7.79
N ALA A 193 8.11 2.40 8.52
CA ALA A 193 8.36 1.85 9.85
C ALA A 193 9.42 0.74 9.80
N GLY A 194 10.49 0.90 10.55
CA GLY A 194 11.64 -0.01 10.55
C GLY A 194 12.68 0.27 9.46
N TYR A 195 12.41 1.17 8.51
CA TYR A 195 13.34 1.47 7.40
C TYR A 195 14.16 2.75 7.60
N THR A 196 13.83 3.58 8.58
CA THR A 196 14.66 4.75 8.93
C THR A 196 15.63 4.43 10.06
N PRO A 197 16.76 5.16 10.20
CA PRO A 197 17.75 4.91 11.25
C PRO A 197 17.23 5.05 12.67
N TYR A 198 16.14 5.80 12.84
CA TYR A 198 15.58 6.17 14.14
C TYR A 198 14.22 5.51 14.42
N SER A 199 13.62 4.78 13.46
CA SER A 199 12.41 4.02 13.70
C SER A 199 12.71 2.65 14.30
N HIS A 200 11.74 2.11 15.05
CA HIS A 200 11.85 0.78 15.64
C HIS A 200 11.93 -0.29 14.55
N LYS A 201 13.00 -1.07 14.55
CA LYS A 201 13.18 -2.18 13.60
C LYS A 201 12.37 -3.38 14.04
N THR A 202 11.57 -3.93 13.14
CA THR A 202 10.75 -5.13 13.37
C THR A 202 10.68 -5.97 12.09
N GLU A 203 10.53 -7.29 12.27
CA GLU A 203 10.29 -8.24 11.17
C GLU A 203 8.81 -8.47 10.90
N SER A 204 7.94 -7.90 11.72
CA SER A 204 6.47 -7.94 11.62
C SER A 204 5.90 -6.54 11.52
N PRO A 205 4.62 -6.36 11.12
CA PRO A 205 3.98 -5.04 11.12
C PRO A 205 4.05 -4.37 12.48
N ASP A 206 4.36 -3.08 12.52
CA ASP A 206 4.36 -2.31 13.77
C ASP A 206 2.92 -1.91 14.14
N PHE A 207 2.20 -2.85 14.76
CA PHE A 207 0.84 -2.64 15.24
C PHE A 207 0.75 -1.59 16.36
N ALA A 208 1.82 -1.41 17.13
CA ALA A 208 1.87 -0.40 18.19
C ALA A 208 1.91 1.00 17.57
N LEU A 209 2.70 1.18 16.52
CA LEU A 209 2.74 2.42 15.74
C LEU A 209 1.39 2.68 15.05
N LEU A 210 0.84 1.67 14.34
CA LEU A 210 -0.47 1.78 13.69
C LEU A 210 -1.55 2.28 14.66
N LYS A 211 -1.67 1.65 15.83
CA LYS A 211 -2.64 2.04 16.87
C LYS A 211 -2.45 3.49 17.34
N LYS A 212 -1.18 3.92 17.53
CA LYS A 212 -0.86 5.29 17.92
C LYS A 212 -1.25 6.29 16.82
N ILE A 213 -0.91 6.00 15.56
CA ILE A 213 -1.26 6.89 14.44
C ILE A 213 -2.78 7.03 14.33
N VAL A 214 -3.52 5.91 14.29
CA VAL A 214 -5.00 5.91 14.21
C VAL A 214 -5.65 6.72 15.34
N ALA A 215 -5.06 6.74 16.52
CA ALA A 215 -5.58 7.50 17.66
C ALA A 215 -5.28 9.01 17.58
N ASN A 216 -4.30 9.45 16.78
CA ASN A 216 -3.77 10.82 16.82
C ASN A 216 -3.93 11.63 15.52
N VAL A 217 -4.36 10.98 14.42
CA VAL A 217 -4.64 11.68 13.14
C VAL A 217 -6.10 11.49 12.76
N THR A 218 -6.60 12.37 11.90
CA THR A 218 -7.99 12.33 11.39
C THR A 218 -8.09 11.84 9.96
N VAL A 219 -6.98 11.86 9.22
CA VAL A 219 -6.90 11.32 7.86
C VAL A 219 -6.86 9.79 7.86
N PRO A 220 -7.28 9.11 6.77
CA PRO A 220 -7.15 7.66 6.61
C PRO A 220 -5.73 7.16 6.89
N VAL A 221 -5.63 6.05 7.65
CA VAL A 221 -4.36 5.41 7.98
C VAL A 221 -4.27 4.08 7.24
N ILE A 222 -3.28 3.94 6.37
CA ILE A 222 -2.98 2.68 5.67
C ILE A 222 -1.84 1.95 6.40
N MET A 223 -2.07 0.68 6.74
CA MET A 223 -0.97 -0.15 7.21
C MET A 223 -0.19 -0.71 6.02
N GLU A 224 1.11 -0.47 6.01
CA GLU A 224 2.05 -1.05 5.05
C GLU A 224 3.36 -1.39 5.76
N GLY A 225 4.03 -2.45 5.32
CA GLY A 225 5.32 -2.92 5.82
C GLY A 225 5.21 -4.23 6.59
N HIS A 226 6.11 -5.16 6.28
CA HIS A 226 6.32 -6.44 6.97
C HIS A 226 5.08 -7.35 7.11
N THR A 227 4.00 -7.13 6.33
CA THR A 227 2.80 -7.98 6.33
C THR A 227 3.10 -9.28 5.59
N ASN A 228 3.14 -10.39 6.32
CA ASN A 228 3.54 -11.71 5.82
C ASN A 228 2.46 -12.79 5.98
N GLU A 229 1.45 -12.53 6.82
CA GLU A 229 0.40 -13.50 7.16
C GLU A 229 -1.00 -12.86 7.09
N PRO A 230 -2.04 -13.58 6.61
CA PRO A 230 -3.40 -13.06 6.55
C PRO A 230 -3.96 -12.59 7.88
N ALA A 231 -3.57 -13.23 9.00
CA ALA A 231 -3.98 -12.82 10.34
C ALA A 231 -3.53 -11.40 10.69
N GLN A 232 -2.38 -10.95 10.14
CA GLN A 232 -1.88 -9.58 10.35
C GLN A 232 -2.76 -8.54 9.66
N VAL A 233 -3.36 -8.87 8.52
CA VAL A 233 -4.34 -8.01 7.84
C VAL A 233 -5.59 -7.86 8.71
N THR A 234 -6.10 -8.97 9.27
CA THR A 234 -7.25 -8.94 10.20
C THR A 234 -6.96 -8.06 11.42
N GLU A 235 -5.77 -8.19 12.01
CA GLU A 235 -5.36 -7.40 13.17
C GLU A 235 -5.24 -5.91 12.82
N ALA A 236 -4.70 -5.56 11.65
CA ALA A 236 -4.62 -4.18 11.20
C ALA A 236 -6.00 -3.51 11.14
N PHE A 237 -6.99 -4.18 10.56
CA PHE A 237 -8.35 -3.65 10.53
C PHE A 237 -8.97 -3.56 11.92
N ARG A 238 -8.72 -4.52 12.81
CA ARG A 238 -9.17 -4.46 14.21
C ARG A 238 -8.59 -3.26 14.96
N LEU A 239 -7.39 -2.83 14.59
CA LEU A 239 -6.71 -1.66 15.15
C LEU A 239 -7.12 -0.34 14.47
N GLY A 240 -7.96 -0.38 13.44
CA GLY A 240 -8.52 0.79 12.80
C GLY A 240 -7.83 1.21 11.51
N ALA A 241 -7.01 0.35 10.89
CA ALA A 241 -6.48 0.63 9.55
C ALA A 241 -7.62 0.90 8.56
N PHE A 242 -7.44 1.89 7.69
CA PHE A 242 -8.39 2.21 6.63
C PHE A 242 -8.31 1.23 5.47
N ALA A 243 -7.09 0.85 5.09
CA ALA A 243 -6.74 -0.18 4.12
C ALA A 243 -5.40 -0.80 4.51
N VAL A 244 -5.03 -1.91 3.89
CA VAL A 244 -3.75 -2.59 4.13
C VAL A 244 -3.02 -2.80 2.81
N VAL A 245 -1.75 -2.39 2.73
CA VAL A 245 -0.89 -2.70 1.58
C VAL A 245 -0.08 -3.96 1.88
N VAL A 246 -0.14 -4.94 0.98
CA VAL A 246 0.63 -6.18 1.05
C VAL A 246 1.53 -6.29 -0.19
N GLY A 247 2.82 -6.50 0.03
CA GLY A 247 3.83 -6.51 -1.05
C GLY A 247 4.51 -7.86 -1.23
N SER A 248 5.73 -7.99 -0.76
CA SER A 248 6.69 -9.04 -1.11
C SER A 248 6.18 -10.47 -0.94
N ILE A 249 5.29 -10.73 0.03
CA ILE A 249 4.70 -12.06 0.23
C ILE A 249 3.74 -12.47 -0.90
N ILE A 250 3.27 -11.52 -1.70
CA ILE A 250 2.39 -11.79 -2.85
C ILE A 250 3.17 -11.70 -4.17
N THR A 251 4.05 -10.69 -4.30
CA THR A 251 4.59 -10.27 -5.60
C THR A 251 6.07 -10.58 -5.80
N ARG A 252 6.76 -11.17 -4.81
CA ARG A 252 8.17 -11.56 -4.89
C ARG A 252 8.36 -13.06 -4.66
N PRO A 253 8.07 -13.92 -5.67
CA PRO A 253 8.19 -15.38 -5.56
C PRO A 253 9.57 -15.82 -5.11
N GLN A 254 10.64 -15.12 -5.50
CA GLN A 254 12.01 -15.41 -5.08
C GLN A 254 12.18 -15.38 -3.55
N LEU A 255 11.60 -14.39 -2.87
CA LEU A 255 11.66 -14.28 -1.41
C LEU A 255 10.81 -15.34 -0.72
N ILE A 256 9.65 -15.67 -1.31
CA ILE A 256 8.77 -16.73 -0.81
C ILE A 256 9.49 -18.07 -0.94
N THR A 257 10.07 -18.36 -2.10
CA THR A 257 10.85 -19.59 -2.35
C THR A 257 11.99 -19.73 -1.37
N GLN A 258 12.76 -18.66 -1.09
CA GLN A 258 13.85 -18.68 -0.11
C GLN A 258 13.38 -19.13 1.29
N ARG A 259 12.18 -18.69 1.72
CA ARG A 259 11.62 -19.12 3.02
C ARG A 259 11.35 -20.63 3.06
N TYR A 260 10.80 -21.20 1.99
CA TYR A 260 10.55 -22.64 1.89
C TYR A 260 11.85 -23.45 1.83
N VAL A 261 12.84 -22.98 1.06
CA VAL A 261 14.17 -23.62 0.97
C VAL A 261 14.86 -23.63 2.33
N ALA A 262 14.86 -22.50 3.04
CA ALA A 262 15.45 -22.43 4.38
C ALA A 262 14.75 -23.38 5.38
N ALA A 263 13.43 -23.54 5.30
CA ALA A 263 12.70 -24.47 6.13
C ALA A 263 13.07 -25.94 5.82
N ALA A 264 13.20 -26.30 4.54
CA ALA A 264 13.62 -27.63 4.12
C ALA A 264 15.03 -27.97 4.63
N GLN A 265 15.98 -27.03 4.52
CA GLN A 265 17.35 -27.20 5.03
C GLN A 265 17.40 -27.45 6.54
N LYS A 266 16.58 -26.74 7.32
CA LYS A 266 16.48 -26.98 8.77
C LYS A 266 15.92 -28.38 9.09
N GLY A 267 14.91 -28.83 8.33
CA GLY A 267 14.33 -30.16 8.52
C GLY A 267 15.24 -31.32 8.13
N THR A 268 16.21 -31.10 7.24
CA THR A 268 17.20 -32.15 6.85
C THR A 268 18.43 -32.21 7.76
N GLN A 269 18.61 -31.24 8.64
CA GLN A 269 19.72 -31.18 9.60
C GLN A 269 19.29 -31.59 11.01
N ALA A 270 18.00 -31.82 11.24
CA ALA A 270 17.42 -32.32 12.49
C ALA A 270 17.27 -33.85 12.45
#